data_5f1996feec4f08bae4bce8e35b6e7198
#
_entry.id   5f1996feec4f08bae4bce8e35b6e7198
#
_cell.length_a   1.000
_cell.length_b   1.000
_cell.length_c   1.000
_cell.angle_alpha   90.00
_cell.angle_beta   90.00
_cell.angle_gamma   90.00
#
_symmetry.space_group_name_H-M   'P 1'
#
loop_
_entity.id
_entity.type
_entity.pdbx_description
1 polymer ?
#
loop_
_entity_poly.entity_id
_entity_poly.type
_entity_poly.pdbx_seq_one_letter_code
_entity_poly.pdbx_strand_id
1 'polypeptide(L)'
;MRTRGAWLSPERRGADRVVERPPALPDAARAPFPRVFFATQDRSGPLIWRCLWPAAALVRQGYYVAHGRLQNPRSAQNAVGTDAIVFNRMSWLGTELPQGEAFIAEQHRQGRVLLFEMDDDLISIDCREQLHLLGAQEGLSPGEVDDAILRRLESIHRLDGVTVTTEHLAGVVRGLTDTPVAVVPNAIDWAWFQDVSLGAPRQDRRLTIGWAGGRRLEADTAPLAEAWRRVARRYPHVAFKVAGYQAPDLLAAVPEAQRIAARWEPLDRYARAYAGIDIGCCPLADTPFNRCKTPVKAYEYAAMDAAVVASPTVYAAALGPDKFGLLADTADAWEDALCRLIEDQALRFTLAARWAKRVRERHSLPGQAGAWPRAWANLIGAARARLGLRRGPPLVAHGMYRG
;
A
#
# COMPACT_ATOMS: atom_id res chain seq x y z
N MET A 1 -28.78 -0.81 13.85
CA MET A 1 -27.66 -1.74 13.82
C MET A 1 -26.38 -0.93 13.67
N ARG A 2 -25.45 -1.10 14.62
CA ARG A 2 -24.42 -0.09 14.86
C ARG A 2 -23.13 -0.47 14.13
N THR A 3 -22.83 0.21 13.03
CA THR A 3 -21.52 0.15 12.36
C THR A 3 -20.50 0.86 13.24
N ARG A 4 -19.65 0.11 13.92
CA ARG A 4 -18.50 0.65 14.64
C ARG A 4 -17.37 0.96 13.64
N GLY A 5 -17.46 2.12 13.00
CA GLY A 5 -16.36 2.76 12.29
C GLY A 5 -15.55 3.63 13.24
N ALA A 6 -14.64 3.04 14.01
CA ALA A 6 -13.81 3.77 14.97
C ALA A 6 -12.38 3.93 14.44
N TRP A 7 -12.19 4.82 13.46
CA TRP A 7 -10.84 5.11 12.95
C TRP A 7 -10.62 6.59 12.66
N LEU A 8 -11.19 7.50 13.42
CA LEU A 8 -10.78 8.90 13.53
C LEU A 8 -11.68 9.54 14.58
N SER A 9 -11.33 9.48 15.84
CA SER A 9 -11.86 10.43 16.83
C SER A 9 -10.97 11.68 16.79
N PRO A 10 -11.55 12.86 16.64
CA PRO A 10 -10.80 14.12 16.59
C PRO A 10 -10.66 14.75 17.98
N GLU A 11 -10.23 13.99 18.99
CA GLU A 11 -9.97 14.59 20.32
C GLU A 11 -8.83 13.85 21.02
N ARG A 12 -7.61 14.40 20.85
CA ARG A 12 -6.61 14.61 21.92
C ARG A 12 -5.55 15.56 21.40
N ARG A 13 -5.69 16.84 21.78
CA ARG A 13 -4.61 17.82 21.71
C ARG A 13 -3.54 17.41 22.73
N GLY A 14 -2.30 17.33 22.27
CA GLY A 14 -1.15 17.13 23.14
C GLY A 14 0.03 16.50 22.40
N ALA A 15 1.02 17.34 22.07
CA ALA A 15 2.25 17.05 21.34
C ALA A 15 2.10 17.16 19.80
N ASP A 16 1.85 18.38 19.35
CA ASP A 16 2.04 18.79 17.96
C ASP A 16 3.54 18.70 17.60
N ARG A 17 3.95 17.62 16.97
CA ARG A 17 5.01 17.67 15.96
C ARG A 17 4.37 17.36 14.63
N VAL A 18 4.45 18.33 13.81
CA VAL A 18 3.93 18.55 12.49
C VAL A 18 4.15 17.29 11.63
N VAL A 19 3.10 16.46 11.46
CA VAL A 19 2.86 15.91 10.13
C VAL A 19 2.70 17.15 9.28
N GLU A 20 3.67 17.46 8.42
CA GLU A 20 3.55 18.57 7.49
C GLU A 20 2.15 18.55 6.91
N ARG A 21 1.38 19.63 7.12
CA ARG A 21 0.06 19.73 6.50
C ARG A 21 0.24 19.38 5.04
N PRO A 22 -0.64 18.52 4.46
CA PRO A 22 -0.55 18.23 3.05
C PRO A 22 -0.39 19.59 2.32
N PRO A 23 0.55 19.69 1.37
CA PRO A 23 0.79 20.93 0.67
C PRO A 23 -0.51 21.45 0.09
N ALA A 24 -0.73 22.77 0.09
CA ALA A 24 -1.89 23.36 -0.52
C ALA A 24 -1.97 22.95 -1.99
N LEU A 25 -3.16 22.57 -2.47
CA LEU A 25 -3.36 22.23 -3.87
C LEU A 25 -3.00 23.46 -4.73
N PRO A 26 -2.22 23.29 -5.82
CA PRO A 26 -1.99 24.36 -6.78
C PRO A 26 -3.29 24.72 -7.50
N ASP A 27 -3.29 25.89 -8.17
CA ASP A 27 -4.39 26.25 -9.06
C ASP A 27 -4.50 25.22 -10.20
N ALA A 28 -5.64 24.54 -10.28
CA ALA A 28 -5.87 23.50 -11.29
C ALA A 28 -5.76 24.05 -12.73
N ALA A 29 -6.07 25.33 -12.96
CA ALA A 29 -5.97 25.95 -14.29
C ALA A 29 -4.50 26.11 -14.73
N ARG A 30 -3.57 26.23 -13.80
CA ARG A 30 -2.13 26.45 -14.04
C ARG A 30 -1.27 25.21 -13.85
N ALA A 31 -1.84 24.17 -13.23
CA ALA A 31 -1.10 22.92 -12.96
C ALA A 31 -0.78 22.18 -14.26
N PRO A 32 0.38 21.51 -14.34
CA PRO A 32 0.73 20.69 -15.49
C PRO A 32 -0.25 19.50 -15.67
N PHE A 33 -0.35 19.02 -16.90
CA PHE A 33 -1.09 17.81 -17.24
C PHE A 33 -0.28 16.57 -16.77
N PRO A 34 -0.95 15.52 -16.26
CA PRO A 34 -2.39 15.42 -15.98
C PRO A 34 -2.78 15.97 -14.60
N ARG A 35 -4.01 16.47 -14.49
CA ARG A 35 -4.66 16.85 -13.24
C ARG A 35 -5.58 15.73 -12.80
N VAL A 36 -5.45 15.25 -11.57
CA VAL A 36 -6.09 14.01 -11.13
C VAL A 36 -6.82 14.19 -9.80
N PHE A 37 -7.95 13.49 -9.67
CA PHE A 37 -8.65 13.31 -8.40
C PHE A 37 -8.69 11.82 -8.03
N PHE A 38 -8.13 11.46 -6.87
CA PHE A 38 -8.31 10.13 -6.28
C PHE A 38 -9.63 10.04 -5.54
N ALA A 39 -10.57 9.28 -6.08
CA ALA A 39 -11.78 8.87 -5.37
C ALA A 39 -11.47 7.66 -4.52
N THR A 40 -11.52 7.82 -3.20
CA THR A 40 -11.18 6.74 -2.25
C THR A 40 -12.12 6.73 -1.05
N GLN A 41 -12.44 5.54 -0.57
CA GLN A 41 -13.10 5.28 0.72
C GLN A 41 -12.21 4.45 1.64
N ASP A 42 -11.06 4.00 1.13
CA ASP A 42 -10.09 3.24 1.92
C ASP A 42 -9.54 4.08 3.07
N ARG A 43 -9.25 3.39 4.18
CA ARG A 43 -8.64 3.97 5.38
C ARG A 43 -7.48 3.10 5.88
N SER A 44 -6.99 2.22 5.03
CA SER A 44 -5.96 1.24 5.33
C SER A 44 -4.62 1.60 4.67
N GLY A 45 -3.65 0.71 4.73
CA GLY A 45 -2.33 0.90 4.12
C GLY A 45 -2.35 1.33 2.66
N PRO A 46 -3.18 0.72 1.78
CA PRO A 46 -3.30 1.13 0.38
C PRO A 46 -3.64 2.61 0.16
N LEU A 47 -4.45 3.23 1.03
CA LEU A 47 -4.68 4.67 0.97
C LEU A 47 -3.37 5.45 1.02
N ILE A 48 -2.46 5.09 1.94
CA ILE A 48 -1.17 5.77 2.08
C ILE A 48 -0.31 5.57 0.83
N TRP A 49 -0.10 4.31 0.46
CA TRP A 49 0.84 3.93 -0.58
C TRP A 49 0.39 4.36 -1.98
N ARG A 50 -0.93 4.32 -2.24
CA ARG A 50 -1.48 4.52 -3.57
C ARG A 50 -2.09 5.90 -3.79
N CYS A 51 -2.48 6.61 -2.73
CA CYS A 51 -3.14 7.91 -2.86
C CYS A 51 -2.38 9.03 -2.15
N LEU A 52 -2.17 8.93 -0.81
CA LEU A 52 -1.69 10.07 -0.03
C LEU A 52 -0.25 10.43 -0.32
N TRP A 53 0.66 9.46 -0.28
CA TRP A 53 2.08 9.71 -0.56
C TRP A 53 2.33 10.16 -2.00
N PRO A 54 1.79 9.47 -3.04
CA PRO A 54 1.91 9.97 -4.41
C PRO A 54 1.31 11.36 -4.59
N ALA A 55 0.11 11.63 -4.05
CA ALA A 55 -0.50 12.94 -4.16
C ALA A 55 0.36 14.03 -3.52
N ALA A 56 0.83 13.84 -2.28
CA ALA A 56 1.68 14.80 -1.60
C ALA A 56 3.00 15.07 -2.36
N ALA A 57 3.64 14.01 -2.88
CA ALA A 57 4.87 14.15 -3.64
C ALA A 57 4.66 14.91 -4.96
N LEU A 58 3.57 14.64 -5.66
CA LEU A 58 3.26 15.29 -6.94
C LEU A 58 2.79 16.73 -6.76
N VAL A 59 2.03 17.04 -5.70
CA VAL A 59 1.65 18.41 -5.37
C VAL A 59 2.88 19.27 -5.06
N ARG A 60 3.89 18.75 -4.36
CA ARG A 60 5.18 19.46 -4.17
C ARG A 60 5.91 19.75 -5.49
N GLN A 61 5.63 18.98 -6.54
CA GLN A 61 6.17 19.20 -7.90
C GLN A 61 5.26 20.10 -8.77
N GLY A 62 4.20 20.64 -8.21
CA GLY A 62 3.26 21.53 -8.90
C GLY A 62 2.12 20.84 -9.63
N TYR A 63 1.99 19.50 -9.58
CA TYR A 63 0.85 18.81 -10.15
C TYR A 63 -0.42 19.04 -9.32
N TYR A 64 -1.57 19.06 -9.97
CA TYR A 64 -2.86 19.05 -9.28
C TYR A 64 -3.29 17.61 -9.03
N VAL A 65 -3.11 17.13 -7.80
CA VAL A 65 -3.52 15.79 -7.38
C VAL A 65 -4.29 15.91 -6.06
N ALA A 66 -5.60 15.87 -6.16
CA ALA A 66 -6.50 15.91 -5.02
C ALA A 66 -7.01 14.50 -4.67
N HIS A 67 -7.58 14.33 -3.49
CA HIS A 67 -8.17 13.07 -3.06
C HIS A 67 -9.39 13.31 -2.16
N GLY A 68 -10.28 12.32 -2.08
CA GLY A 68 -11.44 12.37 -1.19
C GLY A 68 -12.57 11.48 -1.63
N ARG A 69 -13.73 11.69 -1.01
CA ARG A 69 -14.96 10.98 -1.34
C ARG A 69 -15.81 11.81 -2.30
N LEU A 70 -16.22 11.24 -3.42
CA LEU A 70 -17.10 11.93 -4.36
C LEU A 70 -18.47 12.27 -3.78
N GLN A 71 -18.96 11.48 -2.81
CA GLN A 71 -20.22 11.73 -2.11
C GLN A 71 -20.14 12.90 -1.12
N ASN A 72 -18.93 13.38 -0.80
CA ASN A 72 -18.76 14.56 0.04
C ASN A 72 -18.65 15.81 -0.84
N PRO A 73 -19.60 16.76 -0.77
CA PRO A 73 -19.61 17.94 -1.64
C PRO A 73 -18.31 18.76 -1.61
N ARG A 74 -17.68 18.87 -0.43
CA ARG A 74 -16.42 19.62 -0.28
C ARG A 74 -15.25 18.95 -1.03
N SER A 75 -15.14 17.63 -0.96
CA SER A 75 -14.09 16.92 -1.70
C SER A 75 -14.43 16.75 -3.16
N ALA A 76 -15.71 16.62 -3.53
CA ALA A 76 -16.14 16.54 -4.93
C ALA A 76 -15.80 17.81 -5.72
N GLN A 77 -15.80 18.99 -5.09
CA GLN A 77 -15.34 20.24 -5.71
C GLN A 77 -13.91 20.15 -6.22
N ASN A 78 -13.05 19.39 -5.53
CA ASN A 78 -11.66 19.19 -5.96
C ASN A 78 -11.53 18.27 -7.19
N ALA A 79 -12.60 17.56 -7.59
CA ALA A 79 -12.62 16.81 -8.84
C ALA A 79 -12.95 17.70 -10.04
N VAL A 80 -13.48 18.92 -9.81
CA VAL A 80 -13.80 19.86 -10.88
C VAL A 80 -12.50 20.35 -11.54
N GLY A 81 -12.46 20.32 -12.87
CA GLY A 81 -11.27 20.73 -13.65
C GLY A 81 -10.16 19.69 -13.75
N THR A 82 -10.34 18.48 -13.22
CA THR A 82 -9.39 17.40 -13.41
C THR A 82 -9.52 16.74 -14.79
N ASP A 83 -8.43 16.15 -15.26
CA ASP A 83 -8.38 15.38 -16.50
C ASP A 83 -8.84 13.94 -16.29
N ALA A 84 -8.68 13.43 -15.05
CA ALA A 84 -9.14 12.09 -14.68
C ALA A 84 -9.61 12.00 -13.23
N ILE A 85 -10.53 11.06 -12.99
CA ILE A 85 -10.88 10.54 -11.67
C ILE A 85 -10.34 9.12 -11.57
N VAL A 86 -9.56 8.84 -10.53
CA VAL A 86 -8.98 7.52 -10.26
C VAL A 86 -9.69 6.90 -9.07
N PHE A 87 -10.38 5.79 -9.29
CA PHE A 87 -11.11 5.04 -8.25
C PHE A 87 -10.18 4.04 -7.59
N ASN A 88 -9.77 4.32 -6.36
CA ASN A 88 -8.87 3.45 -5.61
C ASN A 88 -9.65 2.32 -4.93
N ARG A 89 -9.47 1.08 -5.42
CA ARG A 89 -10.05 -0.18 -4.90
C ARG A 89 -11.59 -0.19 -4.78
N MET A 90 -12.27 0.78 -5.34
CA MET A 90 -13.71 0.99 -5.16
C MET A 90 -14.52 0.17 -6.15
N SER A 91 -15.49 -0.59 -5.64
CA SER A 91 -16.56 -1.20 -6.43
C SER A 91 -17.81 -0.30 -6.52
N TRP A 92 -17.63 0.99 -6.52
CA TRP A 92 -18.67 1.99 -6.37
C TRP A 92 -19.69 2.02 -7.51
N LEU A 93 -19.24 1.68 -8.72
CA LEU A 93 -20.10 1.70 -9.91
C LEU A 93 -21.09 0.51 -9.99
N GLY A 94 -20.98 -0.47 -9.09
CA GLY A 94 -21.74 -1.70 -9.20
C GLY A 94 -23.06 -1.77 -8.44
N THR A 95 -23.45 -0.76 -7.67
CA THR A 95 -24.66 -0.85 -6.85
C THR A 95 -25.95 -0.40 -7.56
N GLU A 96 -25.84 0.45 -8.60
CA GLU A 96 -26.99 0.91 -9.39
C GLU A 96 -26.55 1.18 -10.84
N LEU A 97 -26.69 0.18 -11.70
CA LEU A 97 -26.26 0.18 -13.11
C LEU A 97 -26.66 1.44 -13.91
N PRO A 98 -27.93 1.92 -13.87
CA PRO A 98 -28.33 3.09 -14.63
C PRO A 98 -27.66 4.39 -14.17
N GLN A 99 -27.39 4.52 -12.85
CA GLN A 99 -26.73 5.71 -12.30
C GLN A 99 -25.22 5.70 -12.60
N GLY A 100 -24.59 4.51 -12.62
CA GLY A 100 -23.18 4.37 -12.98
C GLY A 100 -22.91 4.79 -14.42
N GLU A 101 -23.74 4.38 -15.37
CA GLU A 101 -23.61 4.77 -16.79
C GLU A 101 -23.85 6.27 -17.02
N ALA A 102 -24.87 6.82 -16.39
CA ALA A 102 -25.16 8.25 -16.47
C ALA A 102 -23.99 9.08 -15.92
N PHE A 103 -23.37 8.63 -14.82
CA PHE A 103 -22.19 9.26 -14.26
C PHE A 103 -21.00 9.18 -15.24
N ILE A 104 -20.69 8.00 -15.79
CA ILE A 104 -19.62 7.82 -16.77
C ILE A 104 -19.82 8.75 -17.96
N ALA A 105 -21.02 8.76 -18.55
CA ALA A 105 -21.38 9.61 -19.68
C ALA A 105 -21.20 11.09 -19.35
N GLU A 106 -21.59 11.52 -18.14
CA GLU A 106 -21.40 12.90 -17.69
C GLU A 106 -19.92 13.27 -17.57
N GLN A 107 -19.09 12.38 -16.98
CA GLN A 107 -17.66 12.64 -16.89
C GLN A 107 -17.00 12.73 -18.26
N HIS A 108 -17.37 11.85 -19.19
CA HIS A 108 -16.90 11.88 -20.58
C HIS A 108 -17.34 13.17 -21.29
N ARG A 109 -18.60 13.64 -21.14
CA ARG A 109 -19.06 14.93 -21.69
C ARG A 109 -18.21 16.10 -21.16
N GLN A 110 -17.72 16.02 -19.93
CA GLN A 110 -16.81 16.99 -19.33
C GLN A 110 -15.34 16.79 -19.74
N GLY A 111 -15.04 15.85 -20.64
CA GLY A 111 -13.68 15.54 -21.12
C GLY A 111 -12.80 14.81 -20.09
N ARG A 112 -13.39 14.29 -19.01
CA ARG A 112 -12.68 13.52 -17.99
C ARG A 112 -12.63 12.05 -18.33
N VAL A 113 -11.52 11.43 -17.96
CA VAL A 113 -11.26 9.99 -18.08
C VAL A 113 -11.42 9.34 -16.70
N LEU A 114 -11.95 8.13 -16.66
CA LEU A 114 -12.19 7.39 -15.44
C LEU A 114 -11.24 6.20 -15.37
N LEU A 115 -10.40 6.16 -14.34
CA LEU A 115 -9.40 5.12 -14.14
C LEU A 115 -9.70 4.31 -12.89
N PHE A 116 -9.33 3.03 -12.90
CA PHE A 116 -9.35 2.16 -11.73
C PHE A 116 -7.91 2.01 -11.20
N GLU A 117 -7.77 1.96 -9.88
CA GLU A 117 -6.49 1.76 -9.20
C GLU A 117 -6.57 0.53 -8.29
N MET A 118 -5.63 -0.40 -8.44
CA MET A 118 -5.62 -1.66 -7.70
C MET A 118 -4.19 -2.10 -7.36
N ASP A 119 -3.95 -2.47 -6.11
CA ASP A 119 -2.63 -2.88 -5.60
C ASP A 119 -2.53 -4.37 -5.23
N ASP A 120 -3.66 -5.05 -5.08
CA ASP A 120 -3.79 -6.49 -4.87
C ASP A 120 -4.74 -7.09 -5.92
N ASP A 121 -4.67 -8.40 -6.17
CA ASP A 121 -5.64 -9.09 -7.02
C ASP A 121 -6.99 -9.26 -6.29
N LEU A 122 -7.91 -8.36 -6.56
CA LEU A 122 -9.23 -8.31 -5.95
C LEU A 122 -10.35 -8.74 -6.91
N ILE A 123 -10.00 -9.29 -8.07
CA ILE A 123 -10.92 -9.51 -9.19
C ILE A 123 -10.86 -10.91 -9.81
N SER A 124 -9.76 -11.66 -9.63
CA SER A 124 -9.64 -12.96 -10.28
C SER A 124 -10.26 -14.10 -9.46
N ILE A 125 -10.80 -15.08 -10.17
CA ILE A 125 -11.39 -16.27 -9.58
C ILE A 125 -10.33 -17.13 -8.87
N ASP A 126 -9.10 -17.11 -9.34
CA ASP A 126 -7.98 -17.87 -8.76
C ASP A 126 -7.64 -17.40 -7.34
N CYS A 127 -8.01 -16.18 -6.99
CA CYS A 127 -7.81 -15.62 -5.66
C CYS A 127 -9.03 -15.74 -4.74
N ARG A 128 -10.16 -16.25 -5.24
CA ARG A 128 -11.46 -16.28 -4.55
C ARG A 128 -11.40 -16.94 -3.18
N GLU A 129 -10.82 -18.13 -3.08
CA GLU A 129 -10.72 -18.85 -1.80
C GLU A 129 -9.94 -18.04 -0.76
N GLN A 130 -8.79 -17.49 -1.15
CA GLN A 130 -7.99 -16.65 -0.25
C GLN A 130 -8.73 -15.35 0.12
N LEU A 131 -9.46 -14.75 -0.80
CA LEU A 131 -10.28 -13.56 -0.54
C LEU A 131 -11.44 -13.87 0.41
N HIS A 132 -12.07 -15.04 0.31
CA HIS A 132 -13.07 -15.50 1.27
C HIS A 132 -12.49 -15.61 2.68
N LEU A 133 -11.31 -16.23 2.83
CA LEU A 133 -10.65 -16.38 4.14
C LEU A 133 -10.27 -15.02 4.74
N LEU A 134 -9.77 -14.09 3.91
CA LEU A 134 -9.47 -12.72 4.36
C LEU A 134 -10.74 -11.95 4.70
N GLY A 135 -11.79 -12.06 3.90
CA GLY A 135 -13.09 -11.44 4.14
C GLY A 135 -13.75 -11.93 5.42
N ALA A 136 -13.67 -13.24 5.71
CA ALA A 136 -14.17 -13.82 6.94
C ALA A 136 -13.51 -13.22 8.20
N GLN A 137 -12.23 -12.86 8.14
CA GLN A 137 -11.54 -12.14 9.22
C GLN A 137 -12.10 -10.72 9.44
N GLU A 138 -12.80 -10.17 8.45
CA GLU A 138 -13.47 -8.86 8.51
C GLU A 138 -14.98 -8.99 8.77
N GLY A 139 -15.48 -10.21 8.94
CA GLY A 139 -16.87 -10.50 9.20
C GLY A 139 -17.74 -10.51 7.93
N LEU A 140 -17.12 -10.62 6.75
CA LEU A 140 -17.84 -10.74 5.48
C LEU A 140 -18.18 -12.20 5.20
N SER A 141 -19.37 -12.43 4.64
CA SER A 141 -19.78 -13.72 4.10
C SER A 141 -19.11 -14.00 2.74
N PRO A 142 -18.97 -15.26 2.33
CA PRO A 142 -18.48 -15.60 0.98
C PRO A 142 -19.24 -14.90 -0.15
N GLY A 143 -20.57 -14.79 -0.03
CA GLY A 143 -21.40 -14.10 -1.01
C GLY A 143 -21.08 -12.61 -1.14
N GLU A 144 -20.85 -11.91 -0.02
CA GLU A 144 -20.45 -10.49 -0.05
C GLU A 144 -19.08 -10.29 -0.69
N VAL A 145 -18.16 -11.25 -0.49
CA VAL A 145 -16.84 -11.23 -1.13
C VAL A 145 -16.97 -11.48 -2.64
N ASP A 146 -17.77 -12.46 -3.04
CA ASP A 146 -18.02 -12.75 -4.46
C ASP A 146 -18.66 -11.57 -5.18
N ASP A 147 -19.67 -10.96 -4.55
CA ASP A 147 -20.28 -9.74 -5.05
C ASP A 147 -19.27 -8.59 -5.21
N ALA A 148 -18.35 -8.47 -4.28
CA ALA A 148 -17.32 -7.44 -4.35
C ALA A 148 -16.31 -7.70 -5.48
N ILE A 149 -15.94 -8.97 -5.73
CA ILE A 149 -15.11 -9.40 -6.86
C ILE A 149 -15.79 -9.03 -8.18
N LEU A 150 -17.04 -9.46 -8.36
CA LEU A 150 -17.82 -9.22 -9.58
C LEU A 150 -17.99 -7.73 -9.85
N ARG A 151 -18.35 -6.93 -8.85
CA ARG A 151 -18.50 -5.48 -8.99
C ARG A 151 -17.19 -4.76 -9.38
N ARG A 152 -16.05 -5.22 -8.85
CA ARG A 152 -14.76 -4.65 -9.26
C ARG A 152 -14.40 -5.02 -10.68
N LEU A 153 -14.61 -6.27 -11.06
CA LEU A 153 -14.38 -6.74 -12.43
C LEU A 153 -15.27 -5.96 -13.42
N GLU A 154 -16.56 -5.80 -13.12
CA GLU A 154 -17.48 -4.99 -13.91
C GLU A 154 -17.01 -3.53 -14.00
N SER A 155 -16.54 -2.95 -12.90
CA SER A 155 -16.00 -1.58 -12.90
C SER A 155 -14.80 -1.45 -13.83
N ILE A 156 -13.89 -2.42 -13.84
CA ILE A 156 -12.72 -2.43 -14.72
C ILE A 156 -13.13 -2.49 -16.21
N HIS A 157 -14.14 -3.26 -16.56
CA HIS A 157 -14.64 -3.31 -17.94
C HIS A 157 -15.29 -2.01 -18.42
N ARG A 158 -15.83 -1.20 -17.51
CA ARG A 158 -16.53 0.05 -17.83
C ARG A 158 -15.65 1.27 -17.77
N LEU A 159 -14.54 1.21 -17.05
CA LEU A 159 -13.63 2.33 -16.91
C LEU A 159 -12.62 2.40 -18.07
N ASP A 160 -11.97 3.52 -18.19
CA ASP A 160 -11.15 3.85 -19.36
C ASP A 160 -9.74 3.32 -19.30
N GLY A 161 -9.27 2.91 -18.11
CA GLY A 161 -7.96 2.36 -17.90
C GLY A 161 -7.74 1.92 -16.44
N VAL A 162 -6.71 1.12 -16.22
CA VAL A 162 -6.36 0.57 -14.91
C VAL A 162 -4.91 0.89 -14.58
N THR A 163 -4.65 1.32 -13.35
CA THR A 163 -3.29 1.36 -12.79
C THR A 163 -3.13 0.23 -11.76
N VAL A 164 -2.00 -0.47 -11.83
CA VAL A 164 -1.64 -1.56 -10.92
C VAL A 164 -0.20 -1.43 -10.43
N THR A 165 0.17 -2.24 -9.44
CA THR A 165 1.48 -2.11 -8.76
C THR A 165 2.59 -2.92 -9.38
N THR A 166 2.30 -4.03 -10.06
CA THR A 166 3.29 -4.98 -10.56
C THR A 166 2.95 -5.46 -11.97
N GLU A 167 3.96 -5.89 -12.74
CA GLU A 167 3.71 -6.51 -14.04
C GLU A 167 2.95 -7.83 -13.93
N HIS A 168 3.14 -8.58 -12.83
CA HIS A 168 2.38 -9.79 -12.58
C HIS A 168 0.88 -9.48 -12.48
N LEU A 169 0.50 -8.52 -11.63
CA LEU A 169 -0.89 -8.08 -11.51
C LEU A 169 -1.42 -7.48 -12.82
N ALA A 170 -0.58 -6.75 -13.58
CA ALA A 170 -0.97 -6.27 -14.90
C ALA A 170 -1.28 -7.42 -15.88
N GLY A 171 -0.49 -8.51 -15.82
CA GLY A 171 -0.76 -9.72 -16.59
C GLY A 171 -2.11 -10.36 -16.24
N VAL A 172 -2.43 -10.44 -14.96
CA VAL A 172 -3.75 -10.93 -14.48
C VAL A 172 -4.88 -10.05 -15.04
N VAL A 173 -4.78 -8.73 -14.89
CA VAL A 173 -5.81 -7.81 -15.38
C VAL A 173 -5.97 -7.89 -16.90
N ARG A 174 -4.88 -7.93 -17.66
CA ARG A 174 -4.91 -8.08 -19.12
C ARG A 174 -5.51 -9.41 -19.59
N GLY A 175 -5.42 -10.46 -18.75
CA GLY A 175 -6.08 -11.74 -19.03
C GLY A 175 -7.60 -11.71 -18.82
N LEU A 176 -8.11 -10.70 -18.12
CA LEU A 176 -9.53 -10.58 -17.77
C LEU A 176 -10.25 -9.47 -18.54
N THR A 177 -9.54 -8.51 -19.13
CA THR A 177 -10.14 -7.35 -19.81
C THR A 177 -9.21 -6.76 -20.88
N ASP A 178 -9.81 -6.14 -21.90
CA ASP A 178 -9.12 -5.35 -22.92
C ASP A 178 -8.87 -3.90 -22.47
N THR A 179 -9.27 -3.53 -21.27
CA THR A 179 -9.08 -2.18 -20.73
C THR A 179 -7.57 -1.89 -20.58
N PRO A 180 -7.08 -0.75 -21.07
CA PRO A 180 -5.66 -0.41 -20.99
C PRO A 180 -5.11 -0.44 -19.56
N VAL A 181 -3.97 -1.09 -19.36
CA VAL A 181 -3.34 -1.26 -18.04
C VAL A 181 -1.96 -0.61 -18.01
N ALA A 182 -1.70 0.19 -16.98
CA ALA A 182 -0.39 0.77 -16.71
C ALA A 182 0.14 0.33 -15.35
N VAL A 183 1.42 0.02 -15.27
CA VAL A 183 2.08 -0.35 -14.02
C VAL A 183 2.70 0.88 -13.36
N VAL A 184 2.34 1.12 -12.10
CA VAL A 184 2.93 2.16 -11.26
C VAL A 184 3.39 1.51 -9.96
N PRO A 185 4.67 1.18 -9.81
CA PRO A 185 5.19 0.53 -8.62
C PRO A 185 4.95 1.35 -7.35
N ASN A 186 4.82 0.66 -6.21
CA ASN A 186 4.80 1.31 -4.91
C ASN A 186 6.15 1.99 -4.63
N ALA A 187 6.08 3.18 -4.03
CA ALA A 187 7.24 3.93 -3.59
C ALA A 187 7.04 4.40 -2.14
N ILE A 188 8.10 4.31 -1.34
CA ILE A 188 8.06 4.70 0.06
C ILE A 188 8.32 6.21 0.23
N ASP A 189 7.58 6.86 1.10
CA ASP A 189 7.96 8.15 1.63
C ASP A 189 9.00 7.97 2.74
N TRP A 190 10.26 8.16 2.38
CA TRP A 190 11.37 7.97 3.31
C TRP A 190 11.29 8.89 4.53
N ALA A 191 10.85 10.14 4.34
CA ALA A 191 10.72 11.12 5.41
C ALA A 191 9.74 10.67 6.50
N TRP A 192 8.71 9.90 6.12
CA TRP A 192 7.73 9.36 7.07
C TRP A 192 8.34 8.44 8.15
N PHE A 193 9.48 7.83 7.87
CA PHE A 193 10.17 6.92 8.77
C PHE A 193 11.34 7.55 9.53
N GLN A 194 11.87 8.68 9.06
CA GLN A 194 13.09 9.30 9.63
C GLN A 194 12.92 9.73 11.09
N ASP A 195 11.79 10.33 11.44
CA ASP A 195 11.54 10.82 12.80
C ASP A 195 11.47 9.71 13.85
N VAL A 196 11.20 8.48 13.41
CA VAL A 196 11.06 7.32 14.29
C VAL A 196 12.38 6.62 14.54
N SER A 197 13.28 6.58 13.54
CA SER A 197 14.59 5.93 13.63
C SER A 197 15.55 6.67 14.55
N LEU A 198 15.38 7.98 14.70
CA LEU A 198 16.24 8.85 15.52
C LEU A 198 15.94 8.82 17.03
N GLY A 199 14.84 8.16 17.45
CA GLY A 199 14.28 8.29 18.79
C GLY A 199 14.70 7.25 19.83
N ALA A 200 15.46 6.22 19.48
CA ALA A 200 15.84 5.16 20.42
C ALA A 200 17.35 4.95 20.49
N PRO A 201 18.00 5.21 21.65
CA PRO A 201 19.39 4.83 21.85
C PRO A 201 19.52 3.30 21.69
N ARG A 202 20.39 2.84 20.77
CA ARG A 202 20.56 1.41 20.47
C ARG A 202 21.45 0.66 21.46
N GLN A 203 22.05 1.33 22.45
CA GLN A 203 23.16 0.77 23.20
C GLN A 203 22.81 -0.27 24.27
N ASP A 204 21.56 -0.29 24.78
CA ASP A 204 21.17 -1.20 25.89
C ASP A 204 19.95 -2.08 25.60
N ARG A 205 19.52 -2.19 24.35
CA ARG A 205 18.34 -3.00 24.03
C ARG A 205 18.73 -4.36 23.43
N ARG A 206 17.90 -5.36 23.71
CA ARG A 206 18.03 -6.69 23.12
C ARG A 206 17.90 -6.65 21.61
N LEU A 207 18.67 -7.49 20.90
CA LEU A 207 18.45 -7.74 19.47
C LEU A 207 17.00 -8.16 19.26
N THR A 208 16.31 -7.49 18.35
CA THR A 208 14.87 -7.69 18.12
C THR A 208 14.60 -8.18 16.70
N ILE A 209 14.02 -9.36 16.61
CA ILE A 209 13.44 -9.91 15.38
C ILE A 209 11.98 -9.47 15.35
N GLY A 210 11.48 -8.99 14.20
CA GLY A 210 10.14 -8.46 14.17
C GLY A 210 9.35 -8.78 12.91
N TRP A 211 8.04 -8.89 13.10
CA TRP A 211 7.05 -8.86 12.04
C TRP A 211 6.08 -7.71 12.30
N ALA A 212 5.83 -6.91 11.27
CA ALA A 212 4.86 -5.82 11.33
C ALA A 212 3.92 -5.91 10.12
N GLY A 213 2.60 -5.82 10.35
CA GLY A 213 1.68 -5.93 9.23
C GLY A 213 0.20 -5.92 9.60
N GLY A 214 -0.62 -5.92 8.55
CA GLY A 214 -2.05 -6.17 8.62
C GLY A 214 -2.37 -7.66 8.73
N ARG A 215 -3.66 -7.98 8.65
CA ARG A 215 -4.13 -9.37 8.68
C ARG A 215 -3.45 -10.23 7.63
N ARG A 216 -3.18 -11.48 8.01
CA ARG A 216 -2.57 -12.51 7.16
C ARG A 216 -3.27 -13.84 7.41
N LEU A 217 -3.14 -14.76 6.46
CA LEU A 217 -3.52 -16.15 6.67
C LEU A 217 -2.41 -16.86 7.44
N GLU A 218 -2.77 -17.87 8.21
CA GLU A 218 -1.82 -18.70 8.96
C GLU A 218 -0.77 -19.33 8.02
N ALA A 219 -1.18 -19.72 6.81
CA ALA A 219 -0.26 -20.26 5.81
C ALA A 219 0.90 -19.30 5.46
N ASP A 220 0.70 -18.00 5.59
CA ASP A 220 1.79 -17.03 5.36
C ASP A 220 2.84 -17.07 6.49
N THR A 221 2.41 -17.29 7.73
CA THR A 221 3.24 -17.14 8.93
C THR A 221 3.71 -18.43 9.56
N ALA A 222 3.09 -19.57 9.25
CA ALA A 222 3.38 -20.85 9.89
C ALA A 222 4.86 -21.30 9.83
N PRO A 223 5.57 -21.21 8.68
CA PRO A 223 7.00 -21.56 8.64
C PRO A 223 7.85 -20.65 9.54
N LEU A 224 7.52 -19.35 9.59
CA LEU A 224 8.20 -18.37 10.44
C LEU A 224 7.92 -18.63 11.93
N ALA A 225 6.69 -18.98 12.31
CA ALA A 225 6.32 -19.30 13.68
C ALA A 225 7.11 -20.49 14.22
N GLU A 226 7.26 -21.54 13.41
CA GLU A 226 8.09 -22.69 13.77
C GLU A 226 9.57 -22.30 13.94
N ALA A 227 10.13 -21.52 13.02
CA ALA A 227 11.49 -21.02 13.13
C ALA A 227 11.67 -20.14 14.38
N TRP A 228 10.72 -19.23 14.67
CA TRP A 228 10.78 -18.38 15.87
C TRP A 228 10.82 -19.20 17.16
N ARG A 229 10.05 -20.30 17.23
CA ARG A 229 10.06 -21.22 18.38
C ARG A 229 11.43 -21.81 18.64
N ARG A 230 12.14 -22.22 17.59
CA ARG A 230 13.48 -22.81 17.67
C ARG A 230 14.54 -21.75 18.01
N VAL A 231 14.51 -20.61 17.31
CA VAL A 231 15.42 -19.47 17.54
C VAL A 231 15.26 -18.91 18.96
N ALA A 232 14.04 -18.79 19.47
CA ALA A 232 13.79 -18.30 20.83
C ALA A 232 14.40 -19.19 21.92
N ARG A 233 14.39 -20.52 21.73
CA ARG A 233 15.04 -21.48 22.64
C ARG A 233 16.54 -21.36 22.58
N ARG A 234 17.11 -21.19 21.39
CA ARG A 234 18.58 -21.12 21.17
C ARG A 234 19.17 -19.79 21.65
N TYR A 235 18.40 -18.68 21.54
CA TYR A 235 18.86 -17.34 21.87
C TYR A 235 17.93 -16.63 22.89
N PRO A 236 18.01 -16.95 24.19
CA PRO A 236 17.14 -16.37 25.22
C PRO A 236 17.25 -14.84 25.36
N HIS A 237 18.34 -14.26 24.90
CA HIS A 237 18.59 -12.81 24.92
C HIS A 237 17.96 -12.05 23.76
N VAL A 238 17.43 -12.72 22.76
CA VAL A 238 16.76 -12.11 21.60
C VAL A 238 15.29 -11.82 21.95
N ALA A 239 14.76 -10.69 21.49
CA ALA A 239 13.37 -10.33 21.60
C ALA A 239 12.64 -10.53 20.26
N PHE A 240 11.35 -10.82 20.34
CA PHE A 240 10.48 -11.02 19.16
C PHE A 240 9.32 -10.03 19.21
N LYS A 241 9.24 -9.19 18.20
CA LYS A 241 8.22 -8.15 18.10
C LYS A 241 7.18 -8.48 17.07
N VAL A 242 5.90 -8.44 17.48
CA VAL A 242 4.76 -8.44 16.57
C VAL A 242 4.07 -7.08 16.67
N ALA A 243 3.90 -6.39 15.56
CA ALA A 243 3.30 -5.07 15.51
C ALA A 243 2.15 -4.99 14.49
N GLY A 244 1.10 -4.27 14.85
CA GLY A 244 -0.09 -4.14 14.04
C GLY A 244 -1.12 -5.22 14.31
N TYR A 245 -1.41 -6.09 13.35
CA TYR A 245 -2.23 -7.27 13.57
C TYR A 245 -1.50 -8.25 14.52
N GLN A 246 -2.22 -8.82 15.47
CA GLN A 246 -1.61 -9.53 16.60
C GLN A 246 -0.87 -10.81 16.22
N ALA A 247 -1.10 -11.38 15.01
CA ALA A 247 -0.50 -12.64 14.54
C ALA A 247 -0.30 -13.62 15.72
N PRO A 248 -1.39 -14.20 16.26
CA PRO A 248 -1.36 -14.96 17.52
C PRO A 248 -0.44 -16.18 17.46
N ASP A 249 -0.29 -16.78 16.28
CA ASP A 249 0.62 -17.87 15.98
C ASP A 249 2.10 -17.49 16.24
N LEU A 250 2.52 -16.31 15.79
CA LEU A 250 3.87 -15.80 16.00
C LEU A 250 4.13 -15.50 17.49
N LEU A 251 3.18 -14.85 18.16
CA LEU A 251 3.33 -14.57 19.59
C LEU A 251 3.31 -15.85 20.43
N ALA A 252 2.46 -16.82 20.10
CA ALA A 252 2.41 -18.09 20.80
C ALA A 252 3.68 -18.93 20.61
N ALA A 253 4.40 -18.73 19.52
CA ALA A 253 5.60 -19.49 19.19
C ALA A 253 6.78 -19.22 20.14
N VAL A 254 6.81 -18.08 20.83
CA VAL A 254 7.96 -17.63 21.63
C VAL A 254 7.59 -17.48 23.12
N PRO A 255 8.56 -17.65 24.05
CA PRO A 255 8.37 -17.44 25.48
C PRO A 255 7.93 -16.01 25.79
N GLU A 256 7.07 -15.83 26.79
CA GLU A 256 6.53 -14.52 27.17
C GLU A 256 7.60 -13.47 27.46
N ALA A 257 8.68 -13.88 28.14
CA ALA A 257 9.82 -13.00 28.47
C ALA A 257 10.54 -12.42 27.26
N GLN A 258 10.35 -12.99 26.07
CA GLN A 258 10.95 -12.53 24.81
C GLN A 258 9.95 -11.78 23.91
N ARG A 259 8.65 -11.72 24.28
CA ARG A 259 7.60 -11.10 23.46
C ARG A 259 7.60 -9.59 23.59
N ILE A 260 7.39 -8.93 22.44
CA ILE A 260 7.03 -7.52 22.35
C ILE A 260 5.80 -7.43 21.46
N ALA A 261 4.66 -7.13 22.06
CA ALA A 261 3.42 -6.90 21.33
C ALA A 261 3.18 -5.40 21.20
N ALA A 262 3.15 -4.89 19.98
CA ALA A 262 2.81 -3.52 19.67
C ALA A 262 1.46 -3.47 18.94
N ARG A 263 0.57 -2.61 19.41
CA ARG A 263 -0.75 -2.45 18.80
C ARG A 263 -0.63 -1.73 17.46
N TRP A 264 -1.72 -1.81 16.67
CA TRP A 264 -1.87 -1.01 15.48
C TRP A 264 -1.80 0.48 15.82
N GLU A 265 -0.91 1.18 15.18
CA GLU A 265 -0.80 2.63 15.29
C GLU A 265 -1.67 3.34 14.24
N PRO A 266 -2.22 4.50 14.54
CA PRO A 266 -2.84 5.37 13.54
C PRO A 266 -1.89 5.66 12.38
N LEU A 267 -2.45 5.99 11.22
CA LEU A 267 -1.67 6.19 9.99
C LEU A 267 -0.54 7.23 10.15
N ASP A 268 -0.76 8.28 10.91
CA ASP A 268 0.22 9.32 11.22
C ASP A 268 1.39 8.85 12.11
N ARG A 269 1.25 7.68 12.75
CA ARG A 269 2.25 7.06 13.62
C ARG A 269 2.64 5.66 13.16
N TYR A 270 2.18 5.27 11.99
CA TYR A 270 2.37 3.93 11.43
C TYR A 270 3.84 3.45 11.47
N ALA A 271 4.79 4.35 11.18
CA ALA A 271 6.22 4.03 11.23
C ALA A 271 6.71 3.52 12.60
N ARG A 272 6.02 3.89 13.70
CA ARG A 272 6.37 3.42 15.06
C ARG A 272 6.20 1.91 15.24
N ALA A 273 5.37 1.28 14.43
CA ALA A 273 5.25 -0.17 14.44
C ALA A 273 6.59 -0.87 14.17
N TYR A 274 7.43 -0.27 13.34
CA TYR A 274 8.73 -0.81 12.93
C TYR A 274 9.88 -0.42 13.88
N ALA A 275 9.66 0.55 14.77
CA ALA A 275 10.71 1.03 15.67
C ALA A 275 11.33 -0.11 16.49
N GLY A 276 12.65 -0.14 16.53
CA GLY A 276 13.39 -1.09 17.32
C GLY A 276 13.50 -2.50 16.76
N ILE A 277 13.04 -2.79 15.55
CA ILE A 277 13.29 -4.05 14.85
C ILE A 277 14.68 -3.98 14.21
N ASP A 278 15.52 -4.99 14.46
CA ASP A 278 16.85 -5.15 13.87
C ASP A 278 16.85 -6.11 12.68
N ILE A 279 15.97 -7.13 12.75
CA ILE A 279 15.77 -8.13 11.68
C ILE A 279 14.28 -8.17 11.39
N GLY A 280 13.90 -7.68 10.23
CA GLY A 280 12.50 -7.68 9.76
C GLY A 280 12.17 -8.94 9.00
N CYS A 281 11.06 -9.59 9.38
CA CYS A 281 10.56 -10.80 8.72
C CYS A 281 9.41 -10.46 7.77
N CYS A 282 9.50 -10.96 6.53
CA CYS A 282 8.50 -10.79 5.49
C CYS A 282 7.97 -12.15 4.99
N PRO A 283 7.23 -12.90 5.83
CA PRO A 283 6.69 -14.19 5.43
C PRO A 283 5.52 -14.00 4.46
N LEU A 284 5.45 -14.84 3.43
CA LEU A 284 4.40 -14.82 2.41
C LEU A 284 4.34 -16.15 1.70
N ALA A 285 3.23 -16.87 1.81
CA ALA A 285 3.01 -18.11 1.09
C ALA A 285 2.96 -17.88 -0.43
N ASP A 286 3.36 -18.87 -1.22
CA ASP A 286 3.30 -18.80 -2.67
C ASP A 286 1.90 -19.13 -3.18
N THR A 287 1.06 -18.11 -3.29
CA THR A 287 -0.32 -18.21 -3.81
C THR A 287 -0.53 -17.21 -4.95
N PRO A 288 -1.52 -17.45 -5.84
CA PRO A 288 -1.86 -16.49 -6.90
C PRO A 288 -2.06 -15.06 -6.38
N PHE A 289 -2.81 -14.90 -5.29
CA PHE A 289 -3.02 -13.60 -4.66
C PHE A 289 -1.73 -12.95 -4.17
N ASN A 290 -0.87 -13.72 -3.50
CA ASN A 290 0.37 -13.20 -2.94
C ASN A 290 1.40 -12.84 -4.02
N ARG A 291 1.42 -13.55 -5.15
CA ARG A 291 2.28 -13.22 -6.31
C ARG A 291 1.97 -11.85 -6.92
N CYS A 292 0.75 -11.34 -6.72
CA CYS A 292 0.35 -10.00 -7.18
C CYS A 292 0.86 -8.86 -6.29
N LYS A 293 1.34 -9.16 -5.06
CA LYS A 293 1.76 -8.16 -4.08
C LYS A 293 3.09 -7.49 -4.44
N THR A 294 3.36 -6.39 -3.75
CA THR A 294 4.65 -5.69 -3.81
C THR A 294 5.43 -5.90 -2.52
N PRO A 295 6.77 -5.82 -2.55
CA PRO A 295 7.63 -6.04 -1.39
C PRO A 295 7.66 -4.83 -0.42
N VAL A 296 6.53 -4.15 -0.20
CA VAL A 296 6.45 -2.92 0.62
C VAL A 296 6.98 -3.10 2.04
N LYS A 297 6.77 -4.28 2.65
CA LYS A 297 7.29 -4.58 3.99
C LYS A 297 8.80 -4.49 4.05
N ALA A 298 9.48 -5.01 3.04
CA ALA A 298 10.93 -4.89 2.95
C ALA A 298 11.37 -3.44 2.75
N TYR A 299 10.60 -2.60 2.05
CA TYR A 299 10.90 -1.17 1.94
C TYR A 299 10.77 -0.44 3.29
N GLU A 300 9.75 -0.79 4.08
CA GLU A 300 9.51 -0.25 5.40
C GLU A 300 10.65 -0.62 6.37
N TYR A 301 11.12 -1.87 6.34
CA TYR A 301 12.29 -2.28 7.11
C TYR A 301 13.58 -1.58 6.66
N ALA A 302 13.75 -1.37 5.35
CA ALA A 302 14.87 -0.59 4.82
C ALA A 302 14.91 0.83 5.39
N ALA A 303 13.76 1.49 5.51
CA ALA A 303 13.65 2.83 6.05
C ALA A 303 13.93 2.91 7.57
N MET A 304 13.94 1.76 8.24
CA MET A 304 14.27 1.61 9.66
C MET A 304 15.67 1.00 9.90
N ASP A 305 16.49 0.90 8.85
CA ASP A 305 17.83 0.30 8.89
C ASP A 305 17.83 -1.14 9.44
N ALA A 306 16.76 -1.90 9.23
CA ALA A 306 16.65 -3.30 9.62
C ALA A 306 17.11 -4.22 8.49
N ALA A 307 17.82 -5.31 8.84
CA ALA A 307 18.08 -6.39 7.90
C ALA A 307 16.78 -7.16 7.60
N VAL A 308 16.67 -7.75 6.42
CA VAL A 308 15.44 -8.41 5.97
C VAL A 308 15.67 -9.89 5.72
N VAL A 309 14.79 -10.72 6.28
CA VAL A 309 14.56 -12.11 5.87
C VAL A 309 13.16 -12.20 5.28
N ALA A 310 13.01 -12.78 4.10
CA ALA A 310 11.73 -12.78 3.39
C ALA A 310 11.48 -14.07 2.60
N SER A 311 10.21 -14.41 2.40
CA SER A 311 9.82 -15.47 1.46
C SER A 311 10.20 -15.09 0.02
N PRO A 312 10.54 -16.05 -0.85
CA PRO A 312 10.94 -15.73 -2.22
C PRO A 312 9.81 -15.15 -3.07
N THR A 313 8.54 -15.44 -2.79
CA THR A 313 7.35 -15.18 -3.62
C THR A 313 7.37 -13.85 -4.37
N VAL A 314 7.50 -12.70 -3.68
CA VAL A 314 7.65 -11.38 -4.33
C VAL A 314 8.97 -10.70 -3.96
N TYR A 315 9.71 -11.24 -3.00
CA TYR A 315 10.91 -10.61 -2.47
C TYR A 315 12.18 -11.04 -3.18
N ALA A 316 12.21 -12.21 -3.85
CA ALA A 316 13.39 -12.70 -4.52
C ALA A 316 13.93 -11.72 -5.58
N ALA A 317 13.05 -11.15 -6.39
CA ALA A 317 13.43 -10.17 -7.40
C ALA A 317 13.94 -8.85 -6.80
N ALA A 318 13.42 -8.47 -5.63
CA ALA A 318 13.79 -7.23 -4.96
C ALA A 318 15.10 -7.35 -4.17
N LEU A 319 15.23 -8.43 -3.36
CA LEU A 319 16.38 -8.63 -2.47
C LEU A 319 17.58 -9.27 -3.18
N GLY A 320 17.34 -10.10 -4.20
CA GLY A 320 18.37 -10.94 -4.82
C GLY A 320 18.97 -11.95 -3.82
N PRO A 321 19.57 -13.04 -4.29
CA PRO A 321 20.18 -14.01 -3.37
C PRO A 321 21.33 -13.35 -2.61
N ASP A 322 21.21 -13.28 -1.27
CA ASP A 322 22.20 -12.74 -0.32
C ASP A 322 22.77 -11.35 -0.64
N LYS A 323 22.09 -10.58 -1.50
CA LYS A 323 22.59 -9.28 -1.95
C LYS A 323 22.09 -8.12 -1.10
N PHE A 324 20.79 -8.13 -0.79
CA PHE A 324 20.10 -7.08 -0.04
C PHE A 324 19.32 -7.61 1.16
N GLY A 325 19.21 -8.93 1.31
CA GLY A 325 18.54 -9.63 2.38
C GLY A 325 18.68 -11.13 2.20
N LEU A 326 18.13 -11.92 3.10
CA LEU A 326 18.12 -13.37 3.02
C LEU A 326 16.73 -13.87 2.61
N LEU A 327 16.68 -14.99 1.91
CA LEU A 327 15.44 -15.61 1.47
C LEU A 327 15.21 -16.92 2.25
N ALA A 328 13.95 -17.17 2.62
CA ALA A 328 13.54 -18.35 3.35
C ALA A 328 12.06 -18.69 3.05
N ASP A 329 11.77 -19.97 2.79
CA ASP A 329 10.43 -20.50 2.48
C ASP A 329 10.02 -21.65 3.39
N THR A 330 10.98 -22.33 4.05
CA THR A 330 10.74 -23.41 5.00
C THR A 330 11.13 -22.98 6.41
N ALA A 331 10.63 -23.67 7.43
CA ALA A 331 11.00 -23.40 8.82
C ALA A 331 12.52 -23.51 9.05
N ASP A 332 13.17 -24.47 8.42
CA ASP A 332 14.62 -24.65 8.52
C ASP A 332 15.38 -23.50 7.87
N ALA A 333 14.98 -23.08 6.67
CA ALA A 333 15.57 -21.93 5.98
C ALA A 333 15.37 -20.62 6.75
N TRP A 334 14.19 -20.40 7.36
CA TRP A 334 13.93 -19.27 8.24
C TRP A 334 14.82 -19.30 9.49
N GLU A 335 14.96 -20.46 10.15
CA GLU A 335 15.84 -20.63 11.31
C GLU A 335 17.30 -20.31 10.94
N ASP A 336 17.81 -20.92 9.86
CA ASP A 336 19.19 -20.70 9.40
C ASP A 336 19.45 -19.23 9.06
N ALA A 337 18.56 -18.58 8.32
CA ALA A 337 18.69 -17.17 7.98
C ALA A 337 18.68 -16.26 9.21
N LEU A 338 17.79 -16.51 10.17
CA LEU A 338 17.71 -15.74 11.42
C LEU A 338 18.95 -15.98 12.29
N CYS A 339 19.40 -17.23 12.48
CA CYS A 339 20.60 -17.55 13.23
C CYS A 339 21.83 -16.85 12.62
N ARG A 340 21.99 -16.91 11.31
CA ARG A 340 23.07 -16.23 10.58
C ARG A 340 23.09 -14.72 10.85
N LEU A 341 21.92 -14.05 10.86
CA LEU A 341 21.85 -12.61 11.15
C LEU A 341 21.98 -12.28 12.64
N ILE A 342 21.65 -13.20 13.55
CA ILE A 342 21.89 -13.04 14.99
C ILE A 342 23.39 -13.11 15.27
N GLU A 343 24.06 -14.13 14.77
CA GLU A 343 25.48 -14.45 15.05
C GLU A 343 26.44 -13.50 14.32
N ASP A 344 26.14 -13.12 13.07
CA ASP A 344 26.97 -12.23 12.27
C ASP A 344 26.40 -10.81 12.20
N GLN A 345 26.83 -9.99 13.17
CA GLN A 345 26.46 -8.58 13.23
C GLN A 345 26.95 -7.78 12.02
N ALA A 346 28.11 -8.09 11.48
CA ALA A 346 28.69 -7.37 10.35
C ALA A 346 27.87 -7.63 9.08
N LEU A 347 27.46 -8.88 8.84
CA LEU A 347 26.56 -9.26 7.76
C LEU A 347 25.21 -8.53 7.90
N ARG A 348 24.63 -8.55 9.11
CA ARG A 348 23.33 -7.90 9.39
C ARG A 348 23.36 -6.43 9.03
N PHE A 349 24.36 -5.67 9.49
CA PHE A 349 24.49 -4.25 9.15
C PHE A 349 24.79 -4.00 7.67
N THR A 350 25.61 -4.86 7.06
CA THR A 350 25.94 -4.75 5.63
C THR A 350 24.70 -4.90 4.76
N LEU A 351 23.87 -5.92 5.02
CA LEU A 351 22.64 -6.15 4.26
C LEU A 351 21.63 -5.02 4.50
N ALA A 352 21.43 -4.59 5.74
CA ALA A 352 20.55 -3.48 6.08
C ALA A 352 20.95 -2.19 5.32
N ALA A 353 22.23 -1.82 5.37
CA ALA A 353 22.73 -0.61 4.71
C ALA A 353 22.61 -0.68 3.17
N ARG A 354 22.94 -1.84 2.57
CA ARG A 354 22.81 -2.04 1.13
C ARG A 354 21.33 -1.94 0.69
N TRP A 355 20.42 -2.54 1.45
CA TRP A 355 19.01 -2.51 1.16
C TRP A 355 18.43 -1.11 1.34
N ALA A 356 18.76 -0.40 2.42
CA ALA A 356 18.35 0.98 2.65
C ALA A 356 18.79 1.91 1.49
N LYS A 357 20.05 1.78 1.06
CA LYS A 357 20.55 2.53 -0.10
C LYS A 357 19.75 2.22 -1.37
N ARG A 358 19.53 0.93 -1.66
CA ARG A 358 18.77 0.50 -2.86
C ARG A 358 17.35 1.03 -2.87
N VAL A 359 16.64 0.94 -1.72
CA VAL A 359 15.25 1.41 -1.61
C VAL A 359 15.19 2.93 -1.76
N ARG A 360 16.11 3.66 -1.13
CA ARG A 360 16.17 5.13 -1.25
C ARG A 360 16.37 5.59 -2.68
N GLU A 361 17.23 4.92 -3.42
CA GLU A 361 17.55 5.28 -4.81
C GLU A 361 16.44 4.90 -5.80
N ARG A 362 15.78 3.75 -5.61
CA ARG A 362 14.91 3.17 -6.63
C ARG A 362 13.44 3.01 -6.27
N HIS A 363 13.13 2.97 -4.98
CA HIS A 363 11.77 2.69 -4.49
C HIS A 363 11.23 3.79 -3.57
N SER A 364 11.91 4.95 -3.51
CA SER A 364 11.40 6.13 -2.84
C SER A 364 10.53 6.99 -3.75
N LEU A 365 9.68 7.84 -3.18
CA LEU A 365 8.84 8.75 -3.95
C LEU A 365 9.63 9.64 -4.91
N PRO A 366 10.78 10.25 -4.53
CA PRO A 366 11.59 10.98 -5.49
C PRO A 366 12.11 10.12 -6.64
N GLY A 367 12.53 8.87 -6.35
CA GLY A 367 13.02 7.92 -7.36
C GLY A 367 11.94 7.45 -8.34
N GLN A 368 10.66 7.55 -7.96
CA GLN A 368 9.49 7.16 -8.75
C GLN A 368 8.63 8.34 -9.21
N ALA A 369 9.07 9.56 -8.98
CA ALA A 369 8.27 10.78 -9.16
C ALA A 369 7.62 10.92 -10.55
N GLY A 370 8.27 10.43 -11.62
CA GLY A 370 7.73 10.49 -12.97
C GLY A 370 6.80 9.32 -13.34
N ALA A 371 6.66 8.27 -12.53
CA ALA A 371 5.91 7.07 -12.89
C ALA A 371 4.40 7.35 -12.99
N TRP A 372 3.81 7.98 -11.99
CA TRP A 372 2.40 8.33 -11.96
C TRP A 372 1.96 9.27 -13.09
N PRO A 373 2.60 10.45 -13.29
CA PRO A 373 2.20 11.35 -14.36
C PRO A 373 2.30 10.72 -15.74
N ARG A 374 3.34 9.91 -16.01
CA ARG A 374 3.48 9.20 -17.28
C ARG A 374 2.38 8.17 -17.50
N ALA A 375 2.09 7.35 -16.48
CA ALA A 375 1.05 6.33 -16.56
C ALA A 375 -0.32 6.97 -16.82
N TRP A 376 -0.68 8.00 -16.07
CA TRP A 376 -1.93 8.72 -16.28
C TRP A 376 -1.99 9.42 -17.64
N ALA A 377 -0.92 10.08 -18.07
CA ALA A 377 -0.89 10.74 -19.38
C ALA A 377 -1.13 9.75 -20.52
N ASN A 378 -0.52 8.57 -20.45
CA ASN A 378 -0.70 7.50 -21.44
C ASN A 378 -2.13 6.96 -21.43
N LEU A 379 -2.68 6.61 -20.27
CA LEU A 379 -4.06 6.11 -20.15
C LEU A 379 -5.09 7.15 -20.57
N ILE A 380 -4.95 8.40 -20.14
CA ILE A 380 -5.83 9.49 -20.52
C ILE A 380 -5.76 9.76 -22.03
N GLY A 381 -4.55 9.76 -22.60
CA GLY A 381 -4.36 9.94 -24.04
C GLY A 381 -5.04 8.84 -24.85
N ALA A 382 -4.82 7.58 -24.49
CA ALA A 382 -5.46 6.43 -25.13
C ALA A 382 -6.99 6.46 -25.00
N ALA A 383 -7.52 6.75 -23.82
CA ALA A 383 -8.96 6.86 -23.60
C ALA A 383 -9.59 7.98 -24.41
N ARG A 384 -8.98 9.17 -24.43
CA ARG A 384 -9.48 10.31 -25.23
C ARG A 384 -9.49 10.00 -26.73
N ALA A 385 -8.45 9.35 -27.24
CA ALA A 385 -8.39 8.93 -28.64
C ALA A 385 -9.51 7.93 -28.97
N ARG A 386 -9.70 6.91 -28.14
CA ARG A 386 -10.74 5.87 -28.31
C ARG A 386 -12.16 6.45 -28.25
N LEU A 387 -12.42 7.36 -27.32
CA LEU A 387 -13.75 7.91 -27.04
C LEU A 387 -14.04 9.22 -27.80
N GLY A 388 -13.09 9.75 -28.58
CA GLY A 388 -13.25 11.05 -29.25
C GLY A 388 -13.39 12.23 -28.29
N LEU A 389 -12.86 12.13 -27.06
CA LEU A 389 -13.01 13.17 -26.05
C LEU A 389 -12.05 14.33 -26.34
N ARG A 390 -12.56 15.54 -26.35
CA ARG A 390 -11.74 16.75 -26.38
C ARG A 390 -11.32 17.12 -24.96
N ARG A 391 -10.16 17.76 -24.83
CA ARG A 391 -9.74 18.38 -23.56
C ARG A 391 -10.83 19.37 -23.15
N GLY A 392 -11.45 19.16 -22.00
CA GLY A 392 -12.41 20.11 -21.46
C GLY A 392 -11.79 21.51 -21.33
N PRO A 393 -12.54 22.59 -21.50
CA PRO A 393 -12.01 23.93 -21.31
C PRO A 393 -11.44 24.05 -19.89
N PRO A 394 -10.37 24.86 -19.69
CA PRO A 394 -9.92 25.18 -18.34
C PRO A 394 -11.10 25.82 -17.62
N LEU A 395 -11.55 25.25 -16.51
CA LEU A 395 -12.61 25.83 -15.73
C LEU A 395 -12.15 27.18 -15.20
N VAL A 396 -12.68 28.23 -15.79
CA VAL A 396 -12.65 29.55 -15.18
C VAL A 396 -13.43 29.42 -13.87
N ALA A 397 -12.76 29.66 -12.74
CA ALA A 397 -13.40 29.72 -11.45
C ALA A 397 -14.46 30.83 -11.51
N HIS A 398 -15.70 30.47 -11.83
CA HIS A 398 -16.83 31.37 -11.62
C HIS A 398 -17.05 31.44 -10.11
N GLY A 399 -16.70 32.58 -9.56
CA GLY A 399 -17.04 32.97 -8.19
C GLY A 399 -18.56 32.97 -8.05
N MET A 400 -19.10 31.88 -7.51
CA MET A 400 -20.45 31.77 -7.01
C MET A 400 -20.41 30.92 -5.75
N TYR A 401 -20.22 31.60 -4.66
CA TYR A 401 -20.86 31.42 -3.35
C TYR A 401 -20.35 32.53 -2.44
N ARG A 402 -20.88 33.75 -2.62
CA ARG A 402 -21.07 34.69 -1.52
C ARG A 402 -22.52 34.49 -1.06
N GLY A 403 -22.66 34.04 0.17
CA GLY A 403 -23.93 33.85 0.84
C GLY A 403 -23.68 33.06 2.11
#